data_41ea3db31e288035a44965ca7a08506c
#
_entry.id   41ea3db31e288035a44965ca7a08506c
#
_cell.length_a   1.000
_cell.length_b   1.000
_cell.length_c   1.000
_cell.angle_alpha   90.00
_cell.angle_beta   90.00
_cell.angle_gamma   90.00
#
_symmetry.space_group_name_H-M   'P 1'
#
loop_
_entity.id
_entity.type
_entity.pdbx_description
1 polymer ?
#
loop_
_entity_poly.entity_id
_entity_poly.type
_entity_poly.pdbx_seq_one_letter_code
_entity_poly.pdbx_strand_id
1 'polypeptide(L)'
;MRAIVVGAGIGGLTATLSLLRAGHDVTLVEQSRRLTEIGAGIQLAPNATRVLRRLGLLDTVAEQSTRPAHMSFRTWSDGSEICRYVIGREAEEEFGAPYLQLHRADLQRALVAAVPPDALRLATAVVGIDQDDSAAHVTTASGERLDADLVVAADGIRSAARRWLFGADEAVFSHTAAYRALLPAAEVADLDLPEYAGWLGPDRHVVHYWLRGGELLNMVAVFVTDRAAQESWTARAEPGEQLRTFAGWDPRLLSVLDRAGQVFRYGIHTRAPLPRWNLGRVTLLGDSAHAMVPFQAQGAAQAVMDAAVLGDCLTDTAPAEVPEALDRYVRRRAPAATTVQASSTRAGDDYHLPDGPEAEARNARMVALAAENRFGPHSTAWPLDVLAND
;
A
#
# COMPACT_ATOMS: atom_id res chain seq x y z
N MET A 1 -0.87 10.88 26.63
CA MET A 1 -0.29 11.99 25.85
C MET A 1 -1.28 12.46 24.81
N ARG A 2 -1.11 13.71 24.33
CA ARG A 2 -1.84 14.22 23.17
C ARG A 2 -1.03 13.96 21.90
N ALA A 3 -1.63 13.39 20.89
CA ALA A 3 -1.02 13.12 19.60
C ALA A 3 -1.83 13.75 18.47
N ILE A 4 -1.16 14.31 17.47
CA ILE A 4 -1.78 14.75 16.22
C ILE A 4 -1.30 13.83 15.11
N VAL A 5 -2.26 13.26 14.36
CA VAL A 5 -1.97 12.50 13.13
C VAL A 5 -2.39 13.34 11.93
N VAL A 6 -1.49 13.52 10.97
CA VAL A 6 -1.73 14.32 9.77
C VAL A 6 -1.96 13.41 8.57
N GLY A 7 -3.18 13.45 8.01
CA GLY A 7 -3.60 12.64 6.86
C GLY A 7 -4.42 11.42 7.24
N ALA A 8 -5.65 11.32 6.71
CA ALA A 8 -6.60 10.23 6.93
C ALA A 8 -6.57 9.15 5.83
N GLY A 9 -5.39 8.86 5.28
CA GLY A 9 -5.14 7.67 4.49
C GLY A 9 -5.11 6.41 5.36
N ILE A 10 -4.92 5.22 4.75
CA ILE A 10 -4.87 3.93 5.47
C ILE A 10 -3.86 3.97 6.62
N GLY A 11 -2.64 4.49 6.38
CA GLY A 11 -1.61 4.58 7.41
C GLY A 11 -2.00 5.48 8.58
N GLY A 12 -2.52 6.69 8.29
CA GLY A 12 -2.93 7.64 9.34
C GLY A 12 -4.13 7.18 10.15
N LEU A 13 -5.13 6.58 9.51
CA LEU A 13 -6.26 5.96 10.20
C LEU A 13 -5.81 4.83 11.12
N THR A 14 -4.93 3.95 10.63
CA THR A 14 -4.38 2.85 11.42
C THR A 14 -3.51 3.37 12.56
N ALA A 15 -2.70 4.42 12.34
CA ALA A 15 -1.90 5.06 13.38
C ALA A 15 -2.78 5.67 14.48
N THR A 16 -3.86 6.34 14.09
CA THR A 16 -4.85 6.88 15.03
C THR A 16 -5.43 5.78 15.92
N LEU A 17 -5.88 4.67 15.33
CA LEU A 17 -6.43 3.54 16.08
C LEU A 17 -5.37 2.87 16.97
N SER A 18 -4.14 2.74 16.51
CA SER A 18 -3.06 2.16 17.31
C SER A 18 -2.70 3.02 18.51
N LEU A 19 -2.65 4.36 18.34
CA LEU A 19 -2.38 5.31 19.41
C LEU A 19 -3.52 5.41 20.42
N LEU A 20 -4.78 5.40 19.96
CA LEU A 20 -5.95 5.32 20.85
C LEU A 20 -5.92 4.04 21.68
N ARG A 21 -5.59 2.90 21.08
CA ARG A 21 -5.43 1.62 21.79
C ARG A 21 -4.29 1.68 22.81
N ALA A 22 -3.22 2.41 22.55
CA ALA A 22 -2.13 2.65 23.49
C ALA A 22 -2.48 3.66 24.61
N GLY A 23 -3.72 4.15 24.66
CA GLY A 23 -4.23 5.04 25.72
C GLY A 23 -3.91 6.52 25.51
N HIS A 24 -3.64 6.93 24.26
CA HIS A 24 -3.35 8.33 23.94
C HIS A 24 -4.61 9.09 23.49
N ASP A 25 -4.64 10.39 23.72
CA ASP A 25 -5.63 11.32 23.18
C ASP A 25 -5.17 11.74 21.78
N VAL A 26 -5.97 11.44 20.75
CA VAL A 26 -5.53 11.59 19.34
C VAL A 26 -6.46 12.51 18.57
N THR A 27 -5.87 13.49 17.89
CA THR A 27 -6.55 14.30 16.88
C THR A 27 -6.02 13.93 15.50
N LEU A 28 -6.87 13.38 14.64
CA LEU A 28 -6.58 13.09 13.23
C LEU A 28 -7.07 14.26 12.37
N VAL A 29 -6.17 14.90 11.63
CA VAL A 29 -6.50 16.01 10.73
C VAL A 29 -6.36 15.60 9.27
N GLU A 30 -7.34 15.97 8.45
CA GLU A 30 -7.39 15.64 7.02
C GLU A 30 -7.80 16.87 6.21
N GLN A 31 -7.06 17.18 5.13
CA GLN A 31 -7.31 18.33 4.27
C GLN A 31 -8.61 18.23 3.46
N SER A 32 -9.01 17.02 3.12
CA SER A 32 -10.20 16.76 2.30
C SER A 32 -11.48 17.00 3.11
N ARG A 33 -12.48 17.57 2.47
CA ARG A 33 -13.81 17.76 3.07
C ARG A 33 -14.59 16.46 3.22
N ARG A 34 -14.23 15.44 2.46
CA ARG A 34 -14.84 14.10 2.46
C ARG A 34 -13.77 13.07 2.19
N LEU A 35 -13.85 11.94 2.86
CA LEU A 35 -13.02 10.80 2.59
C LEU A 35 -13.66 10.00 1.45
N THR A 36 -13.22 10.28 0.22
CA THR A 36 -13.65 9.57 -0.98
C THR A 36 -12.43 8.92 -1.62
N GLU A 37 -12.35 7.62 -1.53
CA GLU A 37 -11.35 6.85 -2.26
C GLU A 37 -11.83 6.55 -3.67
N ILE A 38 -10.94 6.73 -4.64
CA ILE A 38 -11.21 6.36 -6.03
C ILE A 38 -11.06 4.85 -6.15
N GLY A 39 -12.00 4.23 -6.85
CA GLY A 39 -12.10 2.78 -7.01
C GLY A 39 -10.77 2.14 -7.42
N ALA A 40 -10.17 1.40 -6.51
CA ALA A 40 -8.97 0.61 -6.71
C ALA A 40 -9.02 -0.64 -5.85
N GLY A 41 -8.51 -1.74 -6.38
CA GLY A 41 -8.20 -2.88 -5.56
C GLY A 41 -6.98 -2.64 -4.68
N ILE A 42 -6.95 -3.26 -3.52
CA ILE A 42 -5.81 -3.33 -2.63
C ILE A 42 -5.67 -4.76 -2.12
N GLN A 43 -4.46 -5.14 -1.80
CA GLN A 43 -4.15 -6.45 -1.25
C GLN A 43 -3.51 -6.26 0.12
N LEU A 44 -3.94 -7.04 1.09
CA LEU A 44 -3.39 -7.08 2.43
C LEU A 44 -2.89 -8.48 2.73
N ALA A 45 -1.59 -8.60 2.87
CA ALA A 45 -0.94 -9.84 3.27
C ALA A 45 -1.04 -10.07 4.79
N PRO A 46 -0.69 -11.27 5.30
CA PRO A 46 -0.79 -11.64 6.72
C PRO A 46 -0.18 -10.63 7.69
N ASN A 47 0.91 -9.96 7.32
CA ASN A 47 1.51 -8.91 8.15
C ASN A 47 0.54 -7.77 8.48
N ALA A 48 -0.24 -7.30 7.50
CA ALA A 48 -1.21 -6.23 7.71
C ALA A 48 -2.52 -6.73 8.34
N THR A 49 -3.03 -7.88 7.91
CA THR A 49 -4.29 -8.43 8.41
C THR A 49 -4.21 -8.87 9.87
N ARG A 50 -3.03 -9.23 10.36
CA ARG A 50 -2.77 -9.44 11.78
C ARG A 50 -2.95 -8.13 12.58
N VAL A 51 -2.48 -7.01 12.07
CA VAL A 51 -2.71 -5.71 12.71
C VAL A 51 -4.20 -5.37 12.75
N LEU A 52 -4.94 -5.64 11.67
CA LEU A 52 -6.40 -5.47 11.66
C LEU A 52 -7.07 -6.36 12.72
N ARG A 53 -6.61 -7.60 12.91
CA ARG A 53 -7.09 -8.49 13.99
C ARG A 53 -6.85 -7.86 15.36
N ARG A 54 -5.64 -7.37 15.61
CA ARG A 54 -5.26 -6.70 16.87
C ARG A 54 -6.11 -5.46 17.16
N LEU A 55 -6.54 -4.76 16.10
CA LEU A 55 -7.46 -3.61 16.20
C LEU A 55 -8.94 -4.00 16.26
N GLY A 56 -9.28 -5.30 16.18
CA GLY A 56 -10.67 -5.78 16.20
C GLY A 56 -11.42 -5.54 14.89
N LEU A 57 -10.73 -5.31 13.79
CA LEU A 57 -11.31 -4.94 12.49
C LEU A 57 -11.24 -6.05 11.44
N LEU A 58 -10.54 -7.17 11.73
CA LEU A 58 -10.29 -8.19 10.72
C LEU A 58 -11.58 -8.77 10.16
N ASP A 59 -12.54 -9.13 11.02
CA ASP A 59 -13.80 -9.78 10.58
C ASP A 59 -14.62 -8.84 9.70
N THR A 60 -14.79 -7.57 10.11
CA THR A 60 -15.50 -6.55 9.33
C THR A 60 -14.86 -6.32 7.95
N VAL A 61 -13.52 -6.31 7.88
CA VAL A 61 -12.80 -6.13 6.62
C VAL A 61 -12.88 -7.39 5.77
N ALA A 62 -12.77 -8.58 6.38
CA ALA A 62 -12.78 -9.86 5.69
C ALA A 62 -14.14 -10.19 5.05
N GLU A 63 -15.26 -9.78 5.67
CA GLU A 63 -16.61 -9.95 5.11
C GLU A 63 -16.80 -9.27 3.75
N GLN A 64 -16.08 -8.19 3.48
CA GLN A 64 -16.12 -7.44 2.23
C GLN A 64 -14.93 -7.75 1.29
N SER A 65 -14.14 -8.76 1.62
CA SER A 65 -12.92 -9.12 0.90
C SER A 65 -13.09 -10.41 0.11
N THR A 66 -12.24 -10.61 -0.88
CA THR A 66 -12.01 -11.90 -1.52
C THR A 66 -10.79 -12.55 -0.88
N ARG A 67 -10.85 -13.85 -0.63
CA ARG A 67 -9.77 -14.67 -0.07
C ARG A 67 -9.29 -15.64 -1.16
N PRO A 68 -8.27 -15.29 -1.95
CA PRO A 68 -7.78 -16.16 -3.00
C PRO A 68 -7.06 -17.37 -2.41
N ALA A 69 -7.23 -18.53 -3.03
CA ALA A 69 -6.50 -19.74 -2.63
C ALA A 69 -5.05 -19.71 -3.12
N HIS A 70 -4.85 -19.18 -4.32
CA HIS A 70 -3.56 -19.16 -4.99
C HIS A 70 -3.31 -17.84 -5.71
N MET A 71 -2.02 -17.52 -5.89
CA MET A 71 -1.52 -16.54 -6.85
C MET A 71 -0.75 -17.27 -7.93
N SER A 72 -1.07 -17.07 -9.20
CA SER A 72 -0.30 -17.63 -10.32
C SER A 72 0.48 -16.55 -11.05
N PHE A 73 1.68 -16.89 -11.54
CA PHE A 73 2.39 -16.11 -12.54
C PHE A 73 2.27 -16.78 -13.90
N ARG A 74 2.06 -15.97 -14.94
CA ARG A 74 1.74 -16.43 -16.29
C ARG A 74 2.54 -15.69 -17.34
N THR A 75 2.73 -16.32 -18.49
CA THR A 75 3.30 -15.67 -19.67
C THR A 75 2.30 -14.68 -20.27
N TRP A 76 2.79 -13.62 -20.83
CA TRP A 76 2.00 -12.54 -21.42
C TRP A 76 1.26 -12.95 -22.71
N SER A 77 1.86 -13.86 -23.50
CA SER A 77 1.45 -14.12 -24.89
C SER A 77 0.30 -15.14 -25.02
N ASP A 78 0.33 -16.20 -24.20
CA ASP A 78 -0.64 -17.32 -24.25
C ASP A 78 -1.23 -17.67 -22.90
N GLY A 79 -0.77 -16.98 -21.83
CA GLY A 79 -1.24 -17.20 -20.48
C GLY A 79 -0.88 -18.54 -19.87
N SER A 80 0.13 -19.23 -20.38
CA SER A 80 0.64 -20.44 -19.77
C SER A 80 1.17 -20.16 -18.37
N GLU A 81 0.90 -21.05 -17.41
CA GLU A 81 1.34 -20.86 -16.03
C GLU A 81 2.83 -21.10 -15.89
N ILE A 82 3.54 -20.13 -15.34
CA ILE A 82 4.96 -20.21 -14.99
C ILE A 82 5.10 -20.90 -13.64
N CYS A 83 4.41 -20.41 -12.63
CA CYS A 83 4.41 -20.97 -11.28
C CYS A 83 3.16 -20.52 -10.51
N ARG A 84 2.93 -21.16 -9.35
CA ARG A 84 1.80 -20.87 -8.47
C ARG A 84 2.25 -20.88 -7.01
N TYR A 85 1.77 -19.90 -6.25
CA TYR A 85 1.98 -19.79 -4.81
C TYR A 85 0.69 -19.98 -4.03
N VAL A 86 0.77 -20.63 -2.89
CA VAL A 86 -0.33 -20.83 -1.95
C VAL A 86 -0.47 -19.59 -1.08
N ILE A 87 -1.63 -18.94 -1.10
CA ILE A 87 -1.90 -17.74 -0.29
C ILE A 87 -3.23 -17.84 0.47
N GLY A 88 -3.93 -18.95 0.32
CA GLY A 88 -5.20 -19.23 0.98
C GLY A 88 -5.06 -19.76 2.40
N ARG A 89 -5.87 -20.76 2.74
CA ARG A 89 -5.99 -21.30 4.08
C ARG A 89 -4.66 -21.78 4.67
N GLU A 90 -3.81 -22.43 3.87
CA GLU A 90 -2.53 -22.92 4.35
C GLU A 90 -1.57 -21.77 4.72
N ALA A 91 -1.60 -20.66 3.97
CA ALA A 91 -0.85 -19.46 4.34
C ALA A 91 -1.44 -18.80 5.60
N GLU A 92 -2.77 -18.81 5.77
CA GLU A 92 -3.41 -18.32 6.98
C GLU A 92 -3.01 -19.15 8.21
N GLU A 93 -2.94 -20.47 8.08
CA GLU A 93 -2.48 -21.37 9.14
C GLU A 93 -1.00 -21.13 9.50
N GLU A 94 -0.13 -20.94 8.50
CA GLU A 94 1.31 -20.71 8.68
C GLU A 94 1.61 -19.34 9.30
N PHE A 95 0.98 -18.28 8.76
CA PHE A 95 1.27 -16.90 9.16
C PHE A 95 0.27 -16.34 10.18
N GLY A 96 -0.71 -17.13 10.59
CA GLY A 96 -1.68 -16.78 11.63
C GLY A 96 -2.70 -15.70 11.22
N ALA A 97 -2.80 -15.33 9.94
CA ALA A 97 -3.75 -14.34 9.44
C ALA A 97 -3.99 -14.48 7.93
N PRO A 98 -5.19 -14.15 7.41
CA PRO A 98 -5.53 -14.34 6.00
C PRO A 98 -4.85 -13.33 5.07
N TYR A 99 -4.68 -13.74 3.81
CA TYR A 99 -4.43 -12.82 2.69
C TYR A 99 -5.77 -12.32 2.15
N LEU A 100 -5.96 -11.00 2.05
CA LEU A 100 -7.21 -10.39 1.63
C LEU A 100 -7.02 -9.52 0.40
N GLN A 101 -7.97 -9.62 -0.54
CA GLN A 101 -8.12 -8.73 -1.68
C GLN A 101 -9.43 -7.96 -1.53
N LEU A 102 -9.35 -6.64 -1.52
CA LEU A 102 -10.51 -5.81 -1.21
C LEU A 102 -10.49 -4.48 -1.97
N HIS A 103 -11.61 -3.84 -2.02
CA HIS A 103 -11.72 -2.50 -2.56
C HIS A 103 -11.16 -1.49 -1.53
N ARG A 104 -10.25 -0.62 -1.96
CA ARG A 104 -9.56 0.33 -1.06
C ARG A 104 -10.52 1.22 -0.26
N ALA A 105 -11.62 1.64 -0.89
CA ALA A 105 -12.65 2.42 -0.21
C ALA A 105 -13.37 1.64 0.90
N ASP A 106 -13.50 0.31 0.75
CA ASP A 106 -14.14 -0.51 1.77
C ASP A 106 -13.24 -0.63 3.00
N LEU A 107 -11.91 -0.79 2.80
CA LEU A 107 -10.93 -0.74 3.89
C LEU A 107 -10.93 0.62 4.60
N GLN A 108 -10.88 1.71 3.84
CA GLN A 108 -10.88 3.06 4.43
C GLN A 108 -12.16 3.28 5.24
N ARG A 109 -13.31 2.87 4.72
CA ARG A 109 -14.60 3.00 5.42
C ARG A 109 -14.62 2.24 6.73
N ALA A 110 -14.10 1.00 6.76
CA ALA A 110 -14.00 0.21 7.98
C ALA A 110 -13.08 0.88 9.02
N LEU A 111 -11.93 1.40 8.58
CA LEU A 111 -11.02 2.13 9.45
C LEU A 111 -11.64 3.43 10.01
N VAL A 112 -12.29 4.23 9.16
CA VAL A 112 -12.96 5.47 9.55
C VAL A 112 -14.09 5.19 10.55
N ALA A 113 -14.88 4.16 10.33
CA ALA A 113 -15.98 3.79 11.24
C ALA A 113 -15.50 3.41 12.66
N ALA A 114 -14.24 3.00 12.79
CA ALA A 114 -13.63 2.65 14.07
C ALA A 114 -12.99 3.86 14.78
N VAL A 115 -12.71 4.95 14.07
CA VAL A 115 -12.18 6.19 14.67
C VAL A 115 -13.31 6.94 15.37
N PRO A 116 -13.15 7.35 16.65
CA PRO A 116 -14.13 8.19 17.32
C PRO A 116 -14.41 9.48 16.52
N PRO A 117 -15.67 9.88 16.34
CA PRO A 117 -16.02 11.05 15.51
C PRO A 117 -15.37 12.36 15.95
N ASP A 118 -15.15 12.53 17.24
CA ASP A 118 -14.49 13.69 17.84
C ASP A 118 -12.97 13.71 17.64
N ALA A 119 -12.37 12.58 17.33
CA ALA A 119 -10.95 12.47 16.99
C ALA A 119 -10.66 12.87 15.53
N LEU A 120 -11.65 12.92 14.63
CA LEU A 120 -11.45 13.19 13.20
C LEU A 120 -11.88 14.61 12.82
N ARG A 121 -10.93 15.38 12.29
CA ARG A 121 -11.15 16.75 11.79
C ARG A 121 -10.91 16.82 10.29
N LEU A 122 -11.98 16.78 9.50
CA LEU A 122 -11.94 16.98 8.04
C LEU A 122 -11.79 18.46 7.67
N ALA A 123 -11.49 18.75 6.41
CA ALA A 123 -11.26 20.10 5.88
C ALA A 123 -10.18 20.89 6.66
N THR A 124 -9.24 20.18 7.27
CA THR A 124 -8.18 20.74 8.12
C THR A 124 -6.82 20.48 7.46
N ALA A 125 -6.44 21.36 6.55
CA ALA A 125 -5.14 21.29 5.87
C ALA A 125 -4.04 21.82 6.79
N VAL A 126 -2.96 21.04 6.95
CA VAL A 126 -1.76 21.43 7.69
C VAL A 126 -0.83 22.18 6.75
N VAL A 127 -0.39 23.37 7.15
CA VAL A 127 0.52 24.24 6.39
C VAL A 127 1.86 24.48 7.09
N GLY A 128 2.03 24.00 8.32
CA GLY A 128 3.29 24.07 9.06
C GLY A 128 3.31 23.08 10.22
N ILE A 129 4.50 22.55 10.51
CA ILE A 129 4.80 21.78 11.71
C ILE A 129 6.05 22.40 12.32
N ASP A 130 6.00 22.67 13.62
CA ASP A 130 7.05 23.24 14.43
C ASP A 130 7.14 22.50 15.76
N GLN A 131 8.22 22.63 16.50
CA GLN A 131 8.39 21.99 17.81
C GLN A 131 9.40 22.74 18.68
N ASP A 132 9.24 22.55 19.98
CA ASP A 132 10.21 22.92 20.99
C ASP A 132 10.55 21.69 21.88
N ASP A 133 11.30 21.90 22.95
CA ASP A 133 11.70 20.82 23.86
C ASP A 133 10.51 20.15 24.56
N SER A 134 9.38 20.82 24.67
CA SER A 134 8.21 20.38 25.43
C SER A 134 7.05 19.85 24.57
N ALA A 135 6.86 20.36 23.36
CA ALA A 135 5.72 20.08 22.51
C ALA A 135 6.03 20.18 21.02
N ALA A 136 5.17 19.54 20.21
CA ALA A 136 5.08 19.77 18.78
C ALA A 136 3.81 20.58 18.44
N HIS A 137 3.88 21.38 17.40
CA HIS A 137 2.85 22.33 17.00
C HIS A 137 2.49 22.17 15.54
N VAL A 138 1.21 22.11 15.26
CA VAL A 138 0.67 22.04 13.89
C VAL A 138 -0.08 23.33 13.60
N THR A 139 0.27 24.00 12.50
CA THR A 139 -0.45 25.17 12.00
C THR A 139 -1.35 24.75 10.83
N THR A 140 -2.63 25.06 10.93
CA THR A 140 -3.61 24.77 9.87
C THR A 140 -3.74 25.94 8.89
N ALA A 141 -4.32 25.67 7.71
CA ALA A 141 -4.58 26.71 6.70
C ALA A 141 -5.56 27.80 7.17
N SER A 142 -6.36 27.55 8.21
CA SER A 142 -7.21 28.55 8.85
C SER A 142 -6.45 29.47 9.83
N GLY A 143 -5.17 29.19 10.09
CA GLY A 143 -4.35 29.89 11.08
C GLY A 143 -4.49 29.35 12.51
N GLU A 144 -5.26 28.28 12.72
CA GLU A 144 -5.36 27.62 14.02
C GLU A 144 -4.04 26.89 14.34
N ARG A 145 -3.57 27.02 15.56
CA ARG A 145 -2.43 26.27 16.11
C ARG A 145 -2.93 25.17 17.02
N LEU A 146 -2.49 23.94 16.77
CA LEU A 146 -2.78 22.78 17.58
C LEU A 146 -1.49 22.29 18.24
N ASP A 147 -1.52 22.10 19.55
CA ASP A 147 -0.35 21.67 20.35
C ASP A 147 -0.52 20.22 20.78
N ALA A 148 0.54 19.42 20.65
CA ALA A 148 0.59 18.02 21.03
C ALA A 148 1.96 17.62 21.58
N ASP A 149 2.02 16.48 22.27
CA ASP A 149 3.26 15.87 22.72
C ASP A 149 3.98 15.16 21.55
N LEU A 150 3.22 14.78 20.51
CA LEU A 150 3.65 14.00 19.34
C LEU A 150 2.89 14.42 18.09
N VAL A 151 3.59 14.53 16.96
CA VAL A 151 2.99 14.63 15.62
C VAL A 151 3.42 13.45 14.75
N VAL A 152 2.45 12.75 14.16
CA VAL A 152 2.65 11.68 13.19
C VAL A 152 2.22 12.17 11.81
N ALA A 153 3.15 12.36 10.90
CA ALA A 153 2.87 12.77 9.54
C ALA A 153 2.68 11.56 8.63
N ALA A 154 1.41 11.30 8.29
CA ALA A 154 0.96 10.27 7.35
C ALA A 154 0.36 10.91 6.09
N ASP A 155 0.96 12.01 5.61
CA ASP A 155 0.50 12.90 4.56
C ASP A 155 0.91 12.43 3.14
N GLY A 156 1.32 11.16 3.01
CA GLY A 156 1.50 10.44 1.76
C GLY A 156 2.75 10.83 0.97
N ILE A 157 2.84 10.34 -0.26
CA ILE A 157 4.03 10.49 -1.11
C ILE A 157 4.42 11.95 -1.37
N ARG A 158 3.45 12.89 -1.36
CA ARG A 158 3.69 14.34 -1.51
C ARG A 158 3.93 15.05 -0.19
N SER A 159 4.34 14.33 0.84
CA SER A 159 4.49 14.82 2.20
C SER A 159 5.14 16.20 2.28
N ALA A 160 4.40 17.15 2.84
CA ALA A 160 4.91 18.45 3.22
C ALA A 160 5.76 18.35 4.49
N ALA A 161 5.34 17.50 5.43
CA ALA A 161 6.07 17.24 6.67
C ALA A 161 7.50 16.73 6.39
N ARG A 162 7.67 15.82 5.43
CA ARG A 162 9.00 15.33 5.03
C ARG A 162 9.91 16.48 4.56
N ARG A 163 9.38 17.42 3.76
CA ARG A 163 10.14 18.58 3.32
C ARG A 163 10.49 19.53 4.45
N TRP A 164 9.60 19.74 5.39
CA TRP A 164 9.86 20.60 6.56
C TRP A 164 10.91 20.01 7.49
N LEU A 165 10.88 18.68 7.69
CA LEU A 165 11.82 18.00 8.61
C LEU A 165 13.21 17.77 8.00
N PHE A 166 13.27 17.41 6.70
CA PHE A 166 14.48 16.88 6.09
C PHE A 166 14.94 17.63 4.83
N GLY A 167 14.26 18.72 4.49
CA GLY A 167 14.57 19.52 3.30
C GLY A 167 13.89 19.03 2.02
N ALA A 168 14.23 19.68 0.91
CA ALA A 168 13.63 19.39 -0.39
C ALA A 168 14.01 17.97 -0.86
N ASP A 169 13.01 17.14 -0.99
CA ASP A 169 13.08 15.78 -1.52
C ASP A 169 11.77 15.53 -2.28
N GLU A 170 11.84 15.33 -3.56
CA GLU A 170 10.67 15.12 -4.41
C GLU A 170 10.50 13.65 -4.76
N ALA A 171 9.25 13.25 -5.00
CA ALA A 171 8.94 11.95 -5.55
C ALA A 171 9.49 11.85 -6.98
N VAL A 172 10.17 10.74 -7.29
CA VAL A 172 10.79 10.51 -8.57
C VAL A 172 9.89 9.60 -9.41
N PHE A 173 9.68 9.97 -10.67
CA PHE A 173 8.99 9.10 -11.61
C PHE A 173 9.81 7.83 -11.86
N SER A 174 9.17 6.67 -11.71
CA SER A 174 9.85 5.36 -11.81
C SER A 174 10.03 4.87 -13.24
N HIS A 175 9.78 5.70 -14.26
CA HIS A 175 9.71 5.31 -15.67
C HIS A 175 8.67 4.21 -15.94
N THR A 176 7.67 4.09 -15.08
CA THR A 176 6.55 3.17 -15.25
C THR A 176 5.22 3.90 -15.05
N ALA A 177 4.25 3.52 -15.83
CA ALA A 177 2.86 3.95 -15.65
C ALA A 177 1.95 2.73 -15.62
N ALA A 178 0.72 2.91 -15.17
CA ALA A 178 -0.26 1.85 -15.15
C ALA A 178 -1.62 2.31 -15.63
N TYR A 179 -2.30 1.42 -16.35
CA TYR A 179 -3.74 1.49 -16.55
C TYR A 179 -4.43 0.71 -15.44
N ARG A 180 -5.52 1.25 -14.96
CA ARG A 180 -6.34 0.61 -13.95
C ARG A 180 -7.80 0.57 -14.40
N ALA A 181 -8.40 -0.60 -14.28
CA ALA A 181 -9.79 -0.84 -14.59
C ALA A 181 -10.47 -1.65 -13.48
N LEU A 182 -11.75 -1.38 -13.27
CA LEU A 182 -12.66 -2.17 -12.47
C LEU A 182 -13.84 -2.56 -13.35
N LEU A 183 -14.19 -3.85 -13.36
CA LEU A 183 -15.30 -4.36 -14.14
C LEU A 183 -16.20 -5.21 -13.25
N PRO A 184 -17.53 -5.12 -13.40
CA PRO A 184 -18.46 -6.09 -12.86
C PRO A 184 -18.12 -7.50 -13.35
N ALA A 185 -18.22 -8.51 -12.49
CA ALA A 185 -17.96 -9.90 -12.84
C ALA A 185 -18.78 -10.39 -14.04
N ALA A 186 -20.02 -9.91 -14.15
CA ALA A 186 -20.92 -10.26 -15.25
C ALA A 186 -20.39 -9.84 -16.64
N GLU A 187 -19.57 -8.78 -16.70
CA GLU A 187 -19.00 -8.30 -17.98
C GLU A 187 -17.84 -9.16 -18.48
N VAL A 188 -17.26 -10.01 -17.63
CA VAL A 188 -16.10 -10.86 -17.93
C VAL A 188 -16.33 -12.34 -17.61
N ALA A 189 -17.57 -12.74 -17.36
CA ALA A 189 -17.92 -14.09 -16.94
C ALA A 189 -17.64 -15.18 -18.01
N ASP A 190 -17.55 -14.79 -19.28
CA ASP A 190 -17.20 -15.64 -20.42
C ASP A 190 -15.68 -15.82 -20.59
N LEU A 191 -14.87 -15.06 -19.84
CA LEU A 191 -13.42 -15.15 -19.89
C LEU A 191 -12.93 -16.12 -18.80
N ASP A 192 -12.18 -17.13 -19.22
CA ASP A 192 -11.53 -18.08 -18.30
C ASP A 192 -10.31 -17.42 -17.63
N LEU A 193 -10.57 -16.54 -16.68
CA LEU A 193 -9.54 -15.82 -15.94
C LEU A 193 -9.19 -16.56 -14.63
N PRO A 194 -7.89 -16.68 -14.31
CA PRO A 194 -7.46 -17.16 -12.99
C PRO A 194 -8.04 -16.29 -11.86
N GLU A 195 -8.16 -16.89 -10.67
CA GLU A 195 -8.64 -16.20 -9.48
C GLU A 195 -7.78 -14.97 -9.14
N TYR A 196 -6.46 -15.14 -9.20
CA TYR A 196 -5.48 -14.10 -9.02
C TYR A 196 -4.24 -14.42 -9.86
N ALA A 197 -3.84 -13.52 -10.73
CA ALA A 197 -2.65 -13.73 -11.55
C ALA A 197 -1.86 -12.46 -11.83
N GLY A 198 -0.53 -12.65 -11.92
CA GLY A 198 0.42 -11.75 -12.53
C GLY A 198 0.85 -12.28 -13.90
N TRP A 199 0.72 -11.48 -14.95
CA TRP A 199 1.11 -11.81 -16.31
C TRP A 199 2.37 -11.03 -16.66
N LEU A 200 3.44 -11.73 -17.03
CA LEU A 200 4.78 -11.15 -17.19
C LEU A 200 5.17 -11.12 -18.66
N GLY A 201 5.70 -9.99 -19.12
CA GLY A 201 6.14 -9.82 -20.50
C GLY A 201 7.07 -8.63 -20.72
N PRO A 202 7.59 -8.45 -21.93
CA PRO A 202 8.53 -7.39 -22.25
C PRO A 202 8.02 -6.01 -21.87
N ASP A 203 8.77 -5.29 -21.03
CA ASP A 203 8.49 -3.93 -20.54
C ASP A 203 7.13 -3.74 -19.86
N ARG A 204 6.41 -4.83 -19.55
CA ARG A 204 5.02 -4.77 -19.05
C ARG A 204 4.71 -5.94 -18.15
N HIS A 205 3.75 -5.71 -17.25
CA HIS A 205 3.06 -6.80 -16.56
C HIS A 205 1.60 -6.40 -16.29
N VAL A 206 0.75 -7.39 -16.13
CA VAL A 206 -0.65 -7.20 -15.74
C VAL A 206 -0.90 -7.98 -14.47
N VAL A 207 -1.56 -7.35 -13.50
CA VAL A 207 -2.08 -8.05 -12.32
C VAL A 207 -3.58 -7.90 -12.31
N HIS A 208 -4.29 -9.01 -12.14
CA HIS A 208 -5.72 -8.97 -11.90
C HIS A 208 -6.12 -9.86 -10.73
N TYR A 209 -7.19 -9.48 -10.07
CA TYR A 209 -7.76 -10.20 -8.94
C TYR A 209 -9.19 -9.75 -8.65
N TRP A 210 -9.94 -10.58 -7.95
CA TRP A 210 -11.32 -10.34 -7.62
C TRP A 210 -11.49 -9.59 -6.30
N LEU A 211 -12.53 -8.77 -6.24
CA LEU A 211 -12.92 -7.98 -5.07
C LEU A 211 -14.37 -8.33 -4.68
N ARG A 212 -14.73 -8.01 -3.44
CA ARG A 212 -16.08 -8.16 -2.90
C ARG A 212 -16.66 -9.57 -3.15
N GLY A 213 -15.90 -10.60 -2.76
CA GLY A 213 -16.32 -11.98 -2.93
C GLY A 213 -16.48 -12.44 -4.38
N GLY A 214 -15.85 -11.76 -5.34
CA GLY A 214 -15.92 -12.09 -6.77
C GLY A 214 -16.87 -11.23 -7.59
N GLU A 215 -17.48 -10.18 -7.02
CA GLU A 215 -18.40 -9.29 -7.73
C GLU A 215 -17.71 -8.34 -8.72
N LEU A 216 -16.46 -7.96 -8.44
CA LEU A 216 -15.67 -7.02 -9.24
C LEU A 216 -14.32 -7.61 -9.61
N LEU A 217 -13.93 -7.47 -10.87
CA LEU A 217 -12.57 -7.72 -11.32
C LEU A 217 -11.76 -6.41 -11.23
N ASN A 218 -10.65 -6.43 -10.52
CA ASN A 218 -9.66 -5.36 -10.56
C ASN A 218 -8.51 -5.76 -11.49
N MET A 219 -8.14 -4.87 -12.39
CA MET A 219 -6.98 -5.04 -13.27
C MET A 219 -6.06 -3.83 -13.16
N VAL A 220 -4.76 -4.09 -13.03
CA VAL A 220 -3.67 -3.11 -13.10
C VAL A 220 -2.70 -3.56 -14.18
N ALA A 221 -2.58 -2.81 -15.25
CA ALA A 221 -1.73 -3.11 -16.39
C ALA A 221 -0.57 -2.09 -16.43
N VAL A 222 0.60 -2.51 -15.98
CA VAL A 222 1.83 -1.70 -15.84
C VAL A 222 2.65 -1.76 -17.11
N PHE A 223 3.26 -0.65 -17.48
CA PHE A 223 4.16 -0.55 -18.64
C PHE A 223 5.28 0.48 -18.42
N VAL A 224 6.44 0.20 -19.03
CA VAL A 224 7.58 1.12 -19.04
C VAL A 224 7.31 2.27 -19.99
N THR A 225 7.65 3.49 -19.61
CA THR A 225 7.46 4.69 -20.43
C THR A 225 8.34 5.84 -19.96
N ASP A 226 8.91 6.59 -20.90
CA ASP A 226 9.64 7.84 -20.62
C ASP A 226 8.70 9.06 -20.51
N ARG A 227 7.44 8.91 -20.91
CA ARG A 227 6.46 9.97 -20.76
C ARG A 227 6.06 10.06 -19.29
N ALA A 228 6.63 11.06 -18.58
CA ALA A 228 6.21 11.39 -17.24
C ALA A 228 4.68 11.57 -17.22
N ALA A 229 3.98 10.61 -16.69
CA ALA A 229 2.55 10.74 -16.42
C ALA A 229 2.40 11.47 -15.08
N GLN A 230 1.45 12.39 -14.99
CA GLN A 230 1.12 13.00 -13.71
C GLN A 230 0.76 11.89 -12.72
N GLU A 231 1.24 12.02 -11.50
CA GLU A 231 0.74 11.25 -10.37
C GLU A 231 -0.70 11.68 -10.11
N SER A 232 -1.63 11.14 -10.87
CA SER A 232 -3.05 11.45 -10.78
C SER A 232 -3.85 10.16 -10.76
N TRP A 233 -4.53 9.91 -9.66
CA TRP A 233 -5.42 8.76 -9.52
C TRP A 233 -6.70 8.88 -10.36
N THR A 234 -6.97 10.05 -10.96
CA THR A 234 -8.21 10.39 -11.69
C THR A 234 -7.99 10.65 -13.17
N ALA A 235 -6.76 10.72 -13.65
CA ALA A 235 -6.49 10.94 -15.07
C ALA A 235 -7.01 9.75 -15.88
N ARG A 236 -7.84 10.01 -16.87
CA ARG A 236 -8.35 8.98 -17.78
C ARG A 236 -7.32 8.68 -18.85
N ALA A 237 -7.22 7.41 -19.26
CA ALA A 237 -6.50 7.04 -20.46
C ALA A 237 -7.22 7.61 -21.71
N GLU A 238 -6.46 7.84 -22.77
CA GLU A 238 -7.05 8.15 -24.07
C GLU A 238 -7.80 6.92 -24.63
N PRO A 239 -8.87 7.10 -25.38
CA PRO A 239 -9.63 5.98 -25.95
C PRO A 239 -8.74 5.00 -26.71
N GLY A 240 -8.75 3.73 -26.32
CA GLY A 240 -7.99 2.66 -26.93
C GLY A 240 -6.48 2.71 -26.69
N GLU A 241 -5.96 3.64 -25.88
CA GLU A 241 -4.53 3.71 -25.56
C GLU A 241 -4.03 2.42 -24.91
N GLN A 242 -4.80 1.87 -23.96
CA GLN A 242 -4.48 0.61 -23.27
C GLN A 242 -4.37 -0.57 -24.24
N LEU A 243 -5.26 -0.65 -25.23
CA LEU A 243 -5.23 -1.74 -26.22
C LEU A 243 -4.03 -1.65 -27.15
N ARG A 244 -3.63 -0.42 -27.54
CA ARG A 244 -2.43 -0.21 -28.34
C ARG A 244 -1.17 -0.54 -27.54
N THR A 245 -1.13 -0.16 -26.26
CA THR A 245 0.01 -0.43 -25.38
C THR A 245 0.20 -1.93 -25.14
N PHE A 246 -0.88 -2.70 -25.01
CA PHE A 246 -0.86 -4.14 -24.74
C PHE A 246 -1.14 -4.98 -25.98
N ALA A 247 -0.98 -4.43 -27.20
CA ALA A 247 -1.18 -5.17 -28.44
C ALA A 247 -0.34 -6.46 -28.48
N GLY A 248 -0.94 -7.58 -28.86
CA GLY A 248 -0.30 -8.89 -28.94
C GLY A 248 -0.30 -9.69 -27.62
N TRP A 249 -0.83 -9.13 -26.53
CA TRP A 249 -1.00 -9.84 -25.26
C TRP A 249 -2.15 -10.84 -25.34
N ASP A 250 -2.23 -11.74 -24.36
CA ASP A 250 -3.27 -12.77 -24.24
C ASP A 250 -4.67 -12.16 -24.52
N PRO A 251 -5.48 -12.78 -25.41
CA PRO A 251 -6.77 -12.24 -25.82
C PRO A 251 -7.75 -12.01 -24.65
N ARG A 252 -7.65 -12.78 -23.57
CA ARG A 252 -8.49 -12.59 -22.36
C ARG A 252 -8.20 -11.27 -21.69
N LEU A 253 -6.92 -10.89 -21.55
CA LEU A 253 -6.51 -9.60 -20.98
C LEU A 253 -6.93 -8.44 -21.88
N LEU A 254 -6.75 -8.58 -23.21
CA LEU A 254 -7.20 -7.56 -24.16
C LEU A 254 -8.72 -7.39 -24.10
N SER A 255 -9.48 -8.49 -23.95
CA SER A 255 -10.94 -8.43 -23.79
C SER A 255 -11.34 -7.68 -22.50
N VAL A 256 -10.64 -7.88 -21.38
CA VAL A 256 -10.89 -7.11 -20.15
C VAL A 256 -10.63 -5.63 -20.36
N LEU A 257 -9.49 -5.28 -20.99
CA LEU A 257 -9.13 -3.88 -21.27
C LEU A 257 -10.09 -3.20 -22.25
N ASP A 258 -10.64 -3.95 -23.21
CA ASP A 258 -11.60 -3.45 -24.19
C ASP A 258 -13.00 -3.21 -23.58
N ARG A 259 -13.46 -4.13 -22.73
CA ARG A 259 -14.75 -4.05 -22.04
C ARG A 259 -14.77 -3.04 -20.90
N ALA A 260 -13.61 -2.61 -20.42
CA ALA A 260 -13.51 -1.64 -19.33
C ALA A 260 -14.11 -0.29 -19.75
N GLY A 261 -15.26 0.07 -19.20
CA GLY A 261 -15.97 1.32 -19.51
C GLY A 261 -15.18 2.58 -19.11
N GLN A 262 -14.31 2.46 -18.10
CA GLN A 262 -13.47 3.54 -17.64
C GLN A 262 -12.07 3.02 -17.26
N VAL A 263 -11.05 3.51 -17.96
CA VAL A 263 -9.65 3.20 -17.70
C VAL A 263 -8.94 4.45 -17.20
N PHE A 264 -8.31 4.34 -16.04
CA PHE A 264 -7.47 5.41 -15.48
C PHE A 264 -6.01 5.13 -15.81
N ARG A 265 -5.26 6.20 -16.11
CA ARG A 265 -3.80 6.16 -16.34
C ARG A 265 -3.09 6.98 -15.27
N TYR A 266 -2.12 6.40 -14.59
CA TYR A 266 -1.32 7.12 -13.60
C TYR A 266 0.17 6.75 -13.71
N GLY A 267 1.03 7.73 -13.45
CA GLY A 267 2.47 7.52 -13.33
C GLY A 267 2.81 6.95 -11.96
N ILE A 268 3.69 5.97 -11.93
CA ILE A 268 4.19 5.40 -10.68
C ILE A 268 5.39 6.22 -10.23
N HIS A 269 5.32 6.69 -8.99
CA HIS A 269 6.38 7.47 -8.36
C HIS A 269 6.89 6.75 -7.13
N THR A 270 8.13 7.00 -6.80
CA THR A 270 8.80 6.46 -5.61
C THR A 270 9.64 7.55 -4.95
N ARG A 271 10.16 7.27 -3.78
CA ARG A 271 11.13 8.13 -3.11
C ARG A 271 12.37 7.32 -2.71
N ALA A 272 13.52 7.98 -2.70
CA ALA A 272 14.72 7.38 -2.15
C ALA A 272 14.51 6.97 -0.69
N PRO A 273 15.10 5.85 -0.24
CA PRO A 273 15.06 5.46 1.16
C PRO A 273 15.54 6.59 2.06
N LEU A 274 14.78 6.88 3.11
CA LEU A 274 15.11 7.91 4.07
C LEU A 274 15.75 7.25 5.30
N PRO A 275 16.99 7.62 5.68
CA PRO A 275 17.68 6.97 6.80
C PRO A 275 17.12 7.36 8.16
N ARG A 276 16.39 8.46 8.23
CA ARG A 276 15.78 8.99 9.45
C ARG A 276 14.35 9.44 9.17
N TRP A 277 13.39 8.99 9.97
CA TRP A 277 11.96 9.30 9.80
C TRP A 277 11.44 10.27 10.84
N ASN A 278 12.19 10.54 11.89
CA ASN A 278 11.77 11.39 12.99
C ASN A 278 12.80 12.51 13.27
N LEU A 279 12.30 13.58 13.79
CA LEU A 279 13.08 14.67 14.37
C LEU A 279 12.35 15.15 15.64
N GLY A 280 12.98 14.97 16.81
CA GLY A 280 12.36 15.31 18.08
C GLY A 280 11.03 14.62 18.28
N ARG A 281 9.95 15.40 18.33
CA ARG A 281 8.56 14.96 18.61
C ARG A 281 7.73 14.71 17.35
N VAL A 282 8.32 14.75 16.18
CA VAL A 282 7.64 14.58 14.91
C VAL A 282 8.19 13.36 14.18
N THR A 283 7.32 12.49 13.66
CA THR A 283 7.72 11.33 12.84
C THR A 283 6.90 11.20 11.57
N LEU A 284 7.49 10.58 10.54
CA LEU A 284 6.83 10.18 9.31
C LEU A 284 6.28 8.75 9.44
N LEU A 285 5.25 8.42 8.65
CA LEU A 285 4.64 7.09 8.59
C LEU A 285 4.12 6.77 7.18
N GLY A 286 4.34 5.55 6.71
CA GLY A 286 3.86 5.09 5.41
C GLY A 286 4.54 5.80 4.24
N ASP A 287 3.78 6.18 3.20
CA ASP A 287 4.33 6.78 1.98
C ASP A 287 5.05 8.12 2.21
N SER A 288 4.81 8.82 3.31
CA SER A 288 5.59 10.00 3.69
C SER A 288 7.04 9.63 4.01
N ALA A 289 7.28 8.43 4.53
CA ALA A 289 8.60 7.91 4.87
C ALA A 289 9.22 7.06 3.74
N HIS A 290 8.44 6.13 3.14
CA HIS A 290 8.97 5.06 2.31
C HIS A 290 8.09 4.71 1.10
N ALA A 291 7.58 5.70 0.37
CA ALA A 291 6.84 5.47 -0.86
C ALA A 291 7.61 4.55 -1.82
N MET A 292 6.94 3.52 -2.32
CA MET A 292 7.51 2.45 -3.12
C MET A 292 6.68 2.13 -4.35
N VAL A 293 7.29 1.48 -5.34
CA VAL A 293 6.56 0.93 -6.48
C VAL A 293 5.64 -0.21 -6.03
N PRO A 294 4.45 -0.39 -6.65
CA PRO A 294 3.41 -1.28 -6.12
C PRO A 294 3.59 -2.77 -6.48
N PHE A 295 4.72 -3.19 -7.03
CA PHE A 295 4.89 -4.49 -7.68
C PHE A 295 4.85 -5.70 -6.74
N GLN A 296 4.95 -5.47 -5.43
CA GLN A 296 4.74 -6.50 -4.41
C GLN A 296 3.49 -6.27 -3.54
N ALA A 297 2.66 -5.28 -3.88
CA ALA A 297 1.45 -4.91 -3.13
C ALA A 297 1.69 -4.65 -1.63
N GLN A 298 2.89 -4.13 -1.24
CA GLN A 298 3.28 -3.98 0.16
C GLN A 298 3.12 -2.56 0.72
N GLY A 299 2.92 -1.51 -0.08
CA GLY A 299 2.92 -0.14 0.42
C GLY A 299 1.95 0.09 1.58
N ALA A 300 0.69 -0.30 1.40
CA ALA A 300 -0.30 -0.17 2.47
C ALA A 300 -0.04 -1.11 3.66
N ALA A 301 0.43 -2.33 3.39
CA ALA A 301 0.78 -3.28 4.45
C ALA A 301 1.91 -2.73 5.33
N GLN A 302 2.94 -2.11 4.73
CA GLN A 302 4.02 -1.49 5.49
C GLN A 302 3.53 -0.29 6.31
N ALA A 303 2.63 0.55 5.79
CA ALA A 303 2.03 1.65 6.54
C ALA A 303 1.18 1.16 7.73
N VAL A 304 0.46 0.05 7.57
CA VAL A 304 -0.30 -0.61 8.65
C VAL A 304 0.65 -1.16 9.72
N MET A 305 1.76 -1.78 9.30
CA MET A 305 2.80 -2.26 10.22
C MET A 305 3.49 -1.11 10.97
N ASP A 306 3.77 -0.02 10.28
CA ASP A 306 4.33 1.19 10.91
C ASP A 306 3.44 1.66 12.05
N ALA A 307 2.14 1.77 11.79
CA ALA A 307 1.16 2.22 12.76
C ALA A 307 1.11 1.35 14.01
N ALA A 308 1.16 0.03 13.84
CA ALA A 308 1.17 -0.91 14.95
C ALA A 308 2.44 -0.78 15.80
N VAL A 309 3.62 -0.76 15.14
CA VAL A 309 4.91 -0.63 15.83
C VAL A 309 5.05 0.72 16.52
N LEU A 310 4.54 1.80 15.92
CA LEU A 310 4.49 3.12 16.53
C LEU A 310 3.67 3.09 17.82
N GLY A 311 2.47 2.50 17.79
CA GLY A 311 1.63 2.31 18.98
C GLY A 311 2.35 1.53 20.08
N ASP A 312 3.01 0.41 19.71
CA ASP A 312 3.80 -0.40 20.67
C ASP A 312 4.94 0.39 21.31
N CYS A 313 5.67 1.18 20.51
CA CYS A 313 6.78 1.99 21.02
C CYS A 313 6.35 3.13 21.95
N LEU A 314 5.09 3.55 21.83
CA LEU A 314 4.52 4.66 22.61
C LEU A 314 3.65 4.19 23.80
N THR A 315 3.37 2.90 23.93
CA THR A 315 2.68 2.35 25.10
C THR A 315 3.48 2.68 26.36
N ASP A 316 2.78 3.17 27.39
CA ASP A 316 3.34 3.60 28.69
C ASP A 316 4.47 4.64 28.61
N THR A 317 4.58 5.36 27.51
CA THR A 317 5.61 6.40 27.29
C THR A 317 5.15 7.73 27.87
N ALA A 318 5.98 8.37 28.70
CA ALA A 318 5.73 9.72 29.18
C ALA A 318 6.04 10.79 28.10
N PRO A 319 5.44 12.00 28.15
CA PRO A 319 5.70 13.05 27.15
C PRO A 319 7.18 13.41 26.96
N ALA A 320 7.97 13.35 28.00
CA ALA A 320 9.41 13.62 27.90
C ALA A 320 10.20 12.55 27.13
N GLU A 321 9.68 11.34 27.04
CA GLU A 321 10.34 10.17 26.43
C GLU A 321 9.94 9.97 24.95
N VAL A 322 9.07 10.84 24.40
CA VAL A 322 8.62 10.75 23.02
C VAL A 322 9.77 10.68 22.01
N PRO A 323 10.81 11.50 22.06
CA PRO A 323 11.90 11.41 21.10
C PRO A 323 12.58 10.02 21.07
N GLU A 324 12.86 9.43 22.24
CA GLU A 324 13.45 8.09 22.33
C GLU A 324 12.50 7.00 21.84
N ALA A 325 11.19 7.14 22.10
CA ALA A 325 10.18 6.20 21.60
C ALA A 325 10.11 6.23 20.08
N LEU A 326 10.18 7.43 19.47
CA LEU A 326 10.23 7.58 18.03
C LEU A 326 11.52 7.02 17.42
N ASP A 327 12.66 7.19 18.10
CA ASP A 327 13.91 6.54 17.68
C ASP A 327 13.81 5.00 17.72
N ARG A 328 13.13 4.43 18.72
CA ARG A 328 12.83 2.98 18.78
C ARG A 328 11.96 2.55 17.60
N TYR A 329 10.90 3.30 17.31
CA TYR A 329 10.03 3.05 16.17
C TYR A 329 10.80 3.01 14.84
N VAL A 330 11.62 4.03 14.57
CA VAL A 330 12.42 4.11 13.34
C VAL A 330 13.40 2.95 13.23
N ARG A 331 14.12 2.63 14.31
CA ARG A 331 15.05 1.47 14.34
C ARG A 331 14.36 0.14 14.01
N ARG A 332 13.11 -0.05 14.43
CA ARG A 332 12.34 -1.28 14.17
C ARG A 332 11.79 -1.30 12.75
N ARG A 333 11.41 -0.15 12.18
CA ARG A 333 10.68 -0.09 10.91
C ARG A 333 11.51 0.25 9.68
N ALA A 334 12.42 1.20 9.78
CA ALA A 334 13.14 1.70 8.61
C ALA A 334 13.93 0.61 7.85
N PRO A 335 14.66 -0.33 8.50
CA PRO A 335 15.36 -1.39 7.78
C PRO A 335 14.42 -2.30 6.99
N ALA A 336 13.29 -2.71 7.59
CA ALA A 336 12.31 -3.57 6.94
C ALA A 336 11.64 -2.88 5.74
N ALA A 337 11.17 -1.64 5.92
CA ALA A 337 10.54 -0.88 4.85
C ALA A 337 11.52 -0.61 3.69
N THR A 338 12.78 -0.27 3.98
CA THR A 338 13.83 -0.09 2.95
C THR A 338 14.08 -1.38 2.16
N THR A 339 14.11 -2.53 2.84
CA THR A 339 14.25 -3.84 2.19
C THR A 339 13.08 -4.10 1.24
N VAL A 340 11.85 -3.80 1.66
CA VAL A 340 10.65 -3.95 0.82
C VAL A 340 10.66 -2.97 -0.35
N GLN A 341 11.06 -1.71 -0.16
CA GLN A 341 11.24 -0.76 -1.27
C GLN A 341 12.20 -1.32 -2.34
N ALA A 342 13.38 -1.77 -1.92
CA ALA A 342 14.39 -2.32 -2.82
C ALA A 342 13.91 -3.60 -3.52
N SER A 343 13.23 -4.50 -2.81
CA SER A 343 12.72 -5.74 -3.40
C SER A 343 11.56 -5.49 -4.36
N SER A 344 10.71 -4.49 -4.08
CA SER A 344 9.64 -4.08 -5.00
C SER A 344 10.19 -3.54 -6.32
N THR A 345 11.28 -2.76 -6.27
CA THR A 345 11.95 -2.28 -7.48
C THR A 345 12.51 -3.43 -8.30
N ARG A 346 13.28 -4.33 -7.66
CA ARG A 346 13.82 -5.53 -8.33
C ARG A 346 12.74 -6.43 -8.93
N ALA A 347 11.59 -6.55 -8.27
CA ALA A 347 10.46 -7.30 -8.83
C ALA A 347 9.98 -6.69 -10.15
N GLY A 348 9.95 -5.37 -10.29
CA GLY A 348 9.64 -4.70 -11.54
C GLY A 348 10.64 -5.03 -12.65
N ASP A 349 11.94 -5.00 -12.34
CA ASP A 349 13.00 -5.36 -13.29
C ASP A 349 12.82 -6.79 -13.78
N ASP A 350 12.58 -7.75 -12.86
CA ASP A 350 12.33 -9.15 -13.18
C ASP A 350 11.04 -9.37 -14.00
N TYR A 351 9.96 -8.62 -13.69
CA TYR A 351 8.67 -8.80 -14.38
C TYR A 351 8.69 -8.28 -15.81
N HIS A 352 9.54 -7.31 -16.11
CA HIS A 352 9.61 -6.61 -17.40
C HIS A 352 10.72 -7.10 -18.33
N LEU A 353 11.38 -8.21 -18.00
CA LEU A 353 12.43 -8.79 -18.84
C LEU A 353 11.92 -9.06 -20.27
N PRO A 354 12.74 -8.77 -21.31
CA PRO A 354 12.41 -9.12 -22.69
C PRO A 354 12.37 -10.65 -22.85
N ASP A 355 11.63 -11.11 -23.87
CA ASP A 355 11.63 -12.53 -24.21
C ASP A 355 13.04 -13.03 -24.54
N GLY A 356 13.34 -14.24 -24.12
CA GLY A 356 14.63 -14.88 -24.35
C GLY A 356 15.26 -15.46 -23.09
N PRO A 357 16.59 -15.71 -23.12
CA PRO A 357 17.29 -16.48 -22.07
C PRO A 357 17.13 -15.91 -20.66
N GLU A 358 17.05 -14.58 -20.50
CA GLU A 358 16.89 -13.95 -19.17
C GLU A 358 15.50 -14.18 -18.59
N ALA A 359 14.45 -14.06 -19.42
CA ALA A 359 13.08 -14.37 -19.02
C ALA A 359 12.90 -15.86 -18.72
N GLU A 360 13.52 -16.74 -19.51
CA GLU A 360 13.53 -18.20 -19.27
C GLU A 360 14.23 -18.51 -17.94
N ALA A 361 15.38 -17.90 -17.67
CA ALA A 361 16.09 -18.07 -16.40
C ALA A 361 15.29 -17.54 -15.21
N ARG A 362 14.59 -16.40 -15.35
CA ARG A 362 13.66 -15.87 -14.36
C ARG A 362 12.55 -16.89 -14.10
N ASN A 363 11.90 -17.42 -15.13
CA ASN A 363 10.82 -18.40 -15.00
C ASN A 363 11.30 -19.65 -14.27
N ALA A 364 12.47 -20.17 -14.62
CA ALA A 364 13.08 -21.32 -13.95
C ALA A 364 13.35 -21.06 -12.45
N ARG A 365 13.86 -19.86 -12.12
CA ARG A 365 14.03 -19.44 -10.71
C ARG A 365 12.70 -19.38 -9.97
N MET A 366 11.65 -18.84 -10.59
CA MET A 366 10.32 -18.74 -9.98
C MET A 366 9.73 -20.13 -9.71
N VAL A 367 9.89 -21.07 -10.64
CA VAL A 367 9.46 -22.47 -10.46
C VAL A 367 10.22 -23.13 -9.30
N ALA A 368 11.54 -22.96 -9.25
CA ALA A 368 12.36 -23.51 -8.18
C ALA A 368 11.96 -22.92 -6.81
N LEU A 369 11.78 -21.60 -6.74
CA LEU A 369 11.34 -20.94 -5.51
C LEU A 369 9.95 -21.39 -5.06
N ALA A 370 9.02 -21.63 -5.99
CA ALA A 370 7.70 -22.15 -5.65
C ALA A 370 7.75 -23.58 -5.08
N ALA A 371 8.71 -24.38 -5.52
CA ALA A 371 8.94 -25.72 -4.99
C ALA A 371 9.59 -25.71 -3.59
N GLU A 372 10.50 -24.77 -3.34
CA GLU A 372 11.18 -24.60 -2.05
C GLU A 372 10.32 -23.86 -1.01
N ASN A 373 9.65 -22.80 -1.44
CA ASN A 373 8.76 -21.99 -0.63
C ASN A 373 7.42 -21.80 -1.33
N ARG A 374 6.46 -22.64 -1.01
CA ARG A 374 5.11 -22.63 -1.58
C ARG A 374 4.34 -21.31 -1.38
N PHE A 375 4.74 -20.50 -0.41
CA PHE A 375 4.12 -19.19 -0.15
C PHE A 375 4.74 -18.04 -0.97
N GLY A 376 5.80 -18.34 -1.72
CA GLY A 376 6.48 -17.41 -2.62
C GLY A 376 7.43 -16.42 -1.94
N PRO A 377 8.23 -15.71 -2.73
CA PRO A 377 9.25 -14.79 -2.22
C PRO A 377 8.67 -13.60 -1.46
N HIS A 378 7.42 -13.22 -1.75
CA HIS A 378 6.74 -12.13 -1.04
C HIS A 378 6.45 -12.47 0.42
N SER A 379 6.36 -13.76 0.77
CA SER A 379 6.14 -14.20 2.13
C SER A 379 7.29 -13.82 3.08
N THR A 380 8.47 -13.53 2.56
CA THR A 380 9.60 -13.02 3.36
C THR A 380 9.36 -11.63 3.93
N ALA A 381 8.39 -10.87 3.36
CA ALA A 381 7.94 -9.59 3.89
C ALA A 381 6.81 -9.73 4.94
N TRP A 382 6.35 -10.98 5.22
CA TRP A 382 5.25 -11.26 6.16
C TRP A 382 5.69 -11.64 7.59
N PRO A 383 7.00 -11.78 7.92
CA PRO A 383 7.40 -12.18 9.27
C PRO A 383 6.86 -11.25 10.34
N LEU A 384 6.65 -11.81 11.48
CA LEU A 384 5.81 -11.36 12.56
C LEU A 384 6.62 -10.73 13.68
N ASP A 385 7.95 -10.83 13.60
CA ASP A 385 8.92 -10.45 14.64
C ASP A 385 8.97 -8.94 14.92
N VAL A 386 8.20 -8.15 14.14
CA VAL A 386 8.16 -6.69 14.29
C VAL A 386 7.10 -6.24 15.27
N LEU A 387 6.08 -7.06 15.52
CA LEU A 387 5.07 -6.79 16.55
C LEU A 387 5.58 -7.37 17.87
N ALA A 388 5.53 -6.58 18.95
CA ALA A 388 5.74 -7.11 20.29
C ALA A 388 4.71 -8.23 20.54
N ASN A 389 5.13 -9.30 21.19
CA ASN A 389 4.36 -10.52 21.40
C ASN A 389 2.87 -10.25 21.63
N ASP A 390 2.03 -10.84 20.75
CA ASP A 390 0.58 -10.93 20.96
C ASP A 390 0.28 -11.83 22.16
#